data_ee2faddda2248fbe58dc34f957cc3618
#
_entry.id   ee2faddda2248fbe58dc34f957cc3618
#
_cell.length_a   1.000
_cell.length_b   1.000
_cell.length_c   1.000
_cell.angle_alpha   90.00
_cell.angle_beta   90.00
_cell.angle_gamma   90.00
#
_symmetry.space_group_name_H-M   'P 1'
#
loop_
_entity.id
_entity.type
_entity.pdbx_description
1 polymer ?
#
loop_
_entity_poly.entity_id
_entity_poly.type
_entity_poly.pdbx_seq_one_letter_code
_entity_poly.pdbx_strand_id
1 'polypeptide(L)'
;MPTKVIPQSIKNIFRKIPIIKQLAYELEIVFYKYSENISEHLISIVIPARNEAGNKELLINALNKFKNIPNKLEIIFVEGNSNDNTYDILKELKENFSNFFKISLLKQTSKGKKNAVVEGFNISSGETLAIIDSDFTVDIDDSIAAIMESTKNKNILINCARTTFPMEKDAMRWANYIGNRLFAIFLSILINKPVSDSLCGTKVFSRKFFKLMKQNGSWDSKSDPFGDFTIIFEAANNNIKILNYPVRYYARKSGAPNISRWVDGLKLLKVCWIYMISDI
;
A
#
# COMPACT_ATOMS: atom_id res chain seq x y z
N MET A 1 -7.00 -29.13 -17.70
CA MET A 1 -8.48 -28.97 -17.72
C MET A 1 -8.80 -27.65 -18.39
N PRO A 2 -9.70 -27.59 -19.38
CA PRO A 2 -9.98 -26.32 -20.06
C PRO A 2 -10.74 -25.40 -19.10
N THR A 3 -10.18 -24.22 -18.87
CA THR A 3 -10.83 -23.12 -18.14
C THR A 3 -12.10 -22.74 -18.89
N LYS A 4 -13.27 -22.96 -18.28
CA LYS A 4 -14.54 -22.46 -18.80
C LYS A 4 -14.50 -20.94 -18.86
N VAL A 5 -14.29 -20.39 -20.04
CA VAL A 5 -14.35 -18.95 -20.27
C VAL A 5 -15.80 -18.51 -20.13
N ILE A 6 -16.08 -17.65 -19.16
CA ILE A 6 -17.41 -17.05 -18.99
C ILE A 6 -17.73 -16.24 -20.26
N PRO A 7 -18.86 -16.49 -20.94
CA PRO A 7 -19.24 -15.78 -22.16
C PRO A 7 -19.28 -14.27 -21.95
N GLN A 8 -18.85 -13.50 -22.95
CA GLN A 8 -18.76 -12.03 -22.89
C GLN A 8 -20.12 -11.36 -22.61
N SER A 9 -21.22 -11.97 -23.07
CA SER A 9 -22.59 -11.53 -22.78
C SER A 9 -22.93 -11.55 -21.28
N ILE A 10 -22.48 -12.58 -20.57
CA ILE A 10 -22.67 -12.70 -19.12
C ILE A 10 -21.82 -11.67 -18.37
N LYS A 11 -20.57 -11.45 -18.79
CA LYS A 11 -19.70 -10.41 -18.26
C LYS A 11 -20.32 -9.00 -18.37
N ASN A 12 -21.02 -8.72 -19.46
CA ASN A 12 -21.64 -7.42 -19.70
C ASN A 12 -22.88 -7.16 -18.82
N ILE A 13 -23.62 -8.20 -18.44
CA ILE A 13 -24.77 -8.09 -17.51
C ILE A 13 -24.25 -7.78 -16.10
N PHE A 14 -23.23 -8.48 -15.64
CA PHE A 14 -22.64 -8.29 -14.33
C PHE A 14 -21.93 -6.92 -14.16
N ARG A 15 -21.41 -6.33 -15.24
CA ARG A 15 -20.79 -5.01 -15.24
C ARG A 15 -21.76 -3.85 -14.95
N LYS A 16 -23.07 -4.05 -15.08
CA LYS A 16 -24.09 -3.02 -14.86
C LYS A 16 -24.56 -2.89 -13.39
N ILE A 17 -24.24 -3.85 -12.55
CA ILE A 17 -24.64 -3.86 -11.14
C ILE A 17 -23.41 -3.50 -10.29
N PRO A 18 -23.40 -2.36 -9.56
CA PRO A 18 -22.20 -1.86 -8.86
C PRO A 18 -21.55 -2.87 -7.91
N ILE A 19 -22.34 -3.59 -7.12
CA ILE A 19 -21.86 -4.61 -6.18
C ILE A 19 -21.26 -5.81 -6.90
N ILE A 20 -21.89 -6.26 -7.98
CA ILE A 20 -21.41 -7.39 -8.79
C ILE A 20 -20.20 -6.98 -9.63
N LYS A 21 -20.13 -5.72 -10.06
CA LYS A 21 -18.95 -5.15 -10.72
C LYS A 21 -17.73 -5.27 -9.83
N GLN A 22 -17.85 -4.98 -8.55
CA GLN A 22 -16.75 -5.10 -7.59
C GLN A 22 -16.33 -6.55 -7.35
N LEU A 23 -17.29 -7.48 -7.17
CA LEU A 23 -17.02 -8.92 -7.07
C LEU A 23 -16.38 -9.49 -8.34
N ALA A 24 -16.81 -9.04 -9.53
CA ALA A 24 -16.23 -9.47 -10.79
C ALA A 24 -14.78 -8.99 -10.98
N TYR A 25 -14.43 -7.80 -10.49
CA TYR A 25 -13.05 -7.30 -10.49
C TYR A 25 -12.14 -8.06 -9.52
N GLU A 26 -12.66 -8.52 -8.39
CA GLU A 26 -11.92 -9.38 -7.46
C GLU A 26 -11.62 -10.76 -8.06
N LEU A 27 -12.45 -11.24 -8.98
CA LEU A 27 -12.26 -12.49 -9.72
C LEU A 27 -11.40 -12.35 -10.97
N GLU A 28 -11.11 -11.14 -11.44
CA GLU A 28 -10.19 -10.86 -12.54
C GLU A 28 -8.73 -10.85 -12.02
N ILE A 29 -8.36 -11.87 -11.25
CA ILE A 29 -6.96 -12.17 -10.93
C ILE A 29 -6.35 -12.66 -12.23
N VAL A 30 -5.67 -11.77 -12.92
CA VAL A 30 -4.97 -12.08 -14.14
C VAL A 30 -3.72 -12.86 -13.77
N PHE A 31 -3.66 -14.13 -14.14
CA PHE A 31 -2.42 -14.89 -14.12
C PHE A 31 -1.47 -14.31 -15.16
N TYR A 32 -0.61 -13.37 -14.74
CA TYR A 32 0.48 -12.91 -15.58
C TYR A 32 1.61 -13.94 -15.55
N LYS A 33 2.00 -14.41 -16.73
CA LYS A 33 3.21 -15.20 -16.90
C LYS A 33 4.39 -14.29 -16.52
N TYR A 34 5.21 -14.75 -15.60
CA TYR A 34 6.45 -14.09 -15.21
C TYR A 34 7.32 -13.92 -16.46
N SER A 35 7.55 -12.69 -16.91
CA SER A 35 8.50 -12.41 -17.97
C SER A 35 9.82 -11.99 -17.30
N GLU A 36 10.89 -12.69 -17.62
CA GLU A 36 12.23 -12.51 -17.06
C GLU A 36 12.95 -11.21 -17.46
N ASN A 37 12.26 -10.20 -17.90
CA ASN A 37 12.89 -8.91 -18.13
C ASN A 37 13.14 -8.22 -16.78
N ILE A 38 14.26 -8.59 -16.15
CA ILE A 38 14.84 -7.90 -15.01
C ILE A 38 15.19 -6.49 -15.50
N SER A 39 14.37 -5.53 -15.15
CA SER A 39 14.70 -4.14 -15.46
C SER A 39 15.76 -3.68 -14.44
N GLU A 40 16.78 -2.95 -14.90
CA GLU A 40 17.80 -2.35 -14.01
C GLU A 40 17.23 -1.25 -13.10
N HIS A 41 15.91 -1.19 -12.95
CA HIS A 41 15.23 -0.18 -12.15
C HIS A 41 15.55 -0.31 -10.67
N LEU A 42 15.96 0.78 -10.08
CA LEU A 42 16.06 0.89 -8.62
C LEU A 42 14.67 0.99 -8.02
N ILE A 43 14.41 0.18 -6.99
CA ILE A 43 13.17 0.18 -6.21
C ILE A 43 13.48 0.79 -4.84
N SER A 44 12.70 1.76 -4.40
CA SER A 44 12.78 2.30 -3.04
C SER A 44 11.61 1.82 -2.20
N ILE A 45 11.91 1.18 -1.07
CA ILE A 45 10.92 0.70 -0.11
C ILE A 45 11.00 1.62 1.12
N VAL A 46 9.91 2.33 1.41
CA VAL A 46 9.76 3.15 2.61
C VAL A 46 9.01 2.34 3.67
N ILE A 47 9.61 2.22 4.83
CA ILE A 47 9.09 1.49 5.99
C ILE A 47 8.95 2.48 7.14
N PRO A 48 7.77 3.11 7.33
CA PRO A 48 7.51 3.93 8.51
C PRO A 48 7.38 3.04 9.74
N ALA A 49 8.10 3.38 10.81
CA ALA A 49 8.11 2.59 12.04
C ALA A 49 7.96 3.49 13.28
N ARG A 50 6.99 3.18 14.14
CA ARG A 50 6.79 3.87 15.41
C ARG A 50 6.29 2.91 16.48
N ASN A 51 7.07 2.74 17.55
CA ASN A 51 6.80 1.82 18.64
C ASN A 51 6.66 0.36 18.13
N GLU A 52 7.65 -0.06 17.33
CA GLU A 52 7.66 -1.37 16.64
C GLU A 52 8.84 -2.24 17.10
N ALA A 53 9.42 -1.95 18.29
CA ALA A 53 10.55 -2.73 18.82
C ALA A 53 10.24 -4.23 18.93
N GLY A 54 9.00 -4.61 19.22
CA GLY A 54 8.57 -6.00 19.28
C GLY A 54 8.52 -6.73 17.93
N ASN A 55 8.70 -6.02 16.81
CA ASN A 55 8.67 -6.57 15.46
C ASN A 55 10.08 -6.79 14.86
N LYS A 56 11.14 -6.75 15.68
CA LYS A 56 12.55 -6.92 15.22
C LYS A 56 12.73 -8.16 14.33
N GLU A 57 12.21 -9.31 14.77
CA GLU A 57 12.34 -10.55 14.01
C GLU A 57 11.58 -10.52 12.67
N LEU A 58 10.45 -9.82 12.61
CA LEU A 58 9.70 -9.64 11.37
C LEU A 58 10.49 -8.74 10.40
N LEU A 59 11.11 -7.67 10.89
CA LEU A 59 12.00 -6.80 10.12
C LEU A 59 13.19 -7.58 9.55
N ILE A 60 13.86 -8.39 10.36
CA ILE A 60 14.97 -9.27 9.92
C ILE A 60 14.49 -10.22 8.82
N ASN A 61 13.37 -10.90 9.02
CA ASN A 61 12.79 -11.81 8.04
C ASN A 61 12.48 -11.09 6.72
N ALA A 62 11.87 -9.92 6.78
CA ALA A 62 11.56 -9.13 5.60
C ALA A 62 12.83 -8.72 4.84
N LEU A 63 13.84 -8.22 5.53
CA LEU A 63 15.12 -7.84 4.91
C LEU A 63 15.81 -9.06 4.25
N ASN A 64 15.76 -10.24 4.88
CA ASN A 64 16.28 -11.45 4.26
C ASN A 64 15.51 -11.86 3.01
N LYS A 65 14.19 -11.75 2.99
CA LYS A 65 13.38 -12.01 1.79
C LYS A 65 13.62 -10.99 0.68
N PHE A 66 13.86 -9.74 1.02
CA PHE A 66 14.20 -8.71 0.03
C PHE A 66 15.49 -9.00 -0.73
N LYS A 67 16.43 -9.78 -0.18
CA LYS A 67 17.63 -10.21 -0.91
C LYS A 67 17.31 -11.03 -2.18
N ASN A 68 16.13 -11.64 -2.24
CA ASN A 68 15.68 -12.42 -3.39
C ASN A 68 15.05 -11.56 -4.50
N ILE A 69 14.89 -10.26 -4.30
CA ILE A 69 14.42 -9.36 -5.35
C ILE A 69 15.58 -9.12 -6.33
N PRO A 70 15.38 -9.39 -7.63
CA PRO A 70 16.46 -9.29 -8.61
C PRO A 70 16.88 -7.84 -8.91
N ASN A 71 16.03 -6.87 -8.60
CA ASN A 71 16.31 -5.45 -8.78
C ASN A 71 17.18 -4.88 -7.68
N LYS A 72 17.92 -3.79 -7.98
CA LYS A 72 18.58 -2.99 -6.95
C LYS A 72 17.55 -2.38 -6.00
N LEU A 73 17.79 -2.52 -4.70
CA LEU A 73 16.90 -2.00 -3.66
C LEU A 73 17.54 -0.89 -2.85
N GLU A 74 16.75 0.09 -2.52
CA GLU A 74 17.00 1.11 -1.52
C GLU A 74 15.92 1.00 -0.45
N ILE A 75 16.31 0.88 0.81
CA ILE A 75 15.39 0.75 1.94
C ILE A 75 15.49 2.01 2.80
N ILE A 76 14.37 2.63 3.08
CA ILE A 76 14.29 3.84 3.88
C ILE A 76 13.42 3.57 5.10
N PHE A 77 14.05 3.44 6.26
CA PHE A 77 13.36 3.45 7.53
C PHE A 77 13.06 4.89 7.93
N VAL A 78 11.80 5.17 8.28
CA VAL A 78 11.39 6.46 8.83
C VAL A 78 10.85 6.24 10.23
N GLU A 79 11.67 6.57 11.21
CA GLU A 79 11.39 6.37 12.62
C GLU A 79 10.51 7.53 13.16
N GLY A 80 9.36 7.19 13.71
CA GLY A 80 8.26 8.09 14.06
C GLY A 80 8.32 8.68 15.46
N ASN A 81 9.50 8.97 16.01
CA ASN A 81 9.72 9.45 17.39
C ASN A 81 9.12 8.47 18.42
N SER A 82 9.59 7.24 18.40
CA SER A 82 9.17 6.15 19.28
C SER A 82 9.59 6.40 20.74
N ASN A 83 8.83 5.80 21.65
CA ASN A 83 9.14 5.81 23.08
C ASN A 83 9.80 4.51 23.55
N ASP A 84 10.06 3.58 22.61
CA ASP A 84 10.71 2.29 22.83
C ASP A 84 12.04 2.20 22.05
N ASN A 85 12.66 1.04 22.02
CA ASN A 85 13.95 0.81 21.36
C ASN A 85 13.87 0.70 19.83
N THR A 86 12.77 1.15 19.18
CA THR A 86 12.60 1.07 17.72
C THR A 86 13.77 1.69 16.96
N TYR A 87 14.22 2.89 17.36
CA TYR A 87 15.32 3.57 16.68
C TYR A 87 16.62 2.77 16.69
N ASP A 88 16.99 2.23 17.84
CA ASP A 88 18.25 1.47 18.00
C ASP A 88 18.20 0.17 17.21
N ILE A 89 17.05 -0.51 17.19
CA ILE A 89 16.82 -1.69 16.34
C ILE A 89 16.98 -1.35 14.87
N LEU A 90 16.37 -0.28 14.38
CA LEU A 90 16.50 0.13 12.99
C LEU A 90 17.93 0.52 12.63
N LYS A 91 18.67 1.12 13.55
CA LYS A 91 20.10 1.43 13.39
C LYS A 91 20.93 0.17 13.27
N GLU A 92 20.72 -0.80 14.15
CA GLU A 92 21.37 -2.12 14.10
C GLU A 92 21.10 -2.82 12.76
N LEU A 93 19.82 -2.84 12.32
CA LEU A 93 19.45 -3.45 11.04
C LEU A 93 20.11 -2.75 9.85
N LYS A 94 20.18 -1.41 9.87
CA LYS A 94 20.91 -0.66 8.85
C LYS A 94 22.37 -1.10 8.77
N GLU A 95 23.06 -1.26 9.90
CA GLU A 95 24.46 -1.69 9.95
C GLU A 95 24.62 -3.13 9.42
N ASN A 96 23.76 -4.06 9.91
CA ASN A 96 23.83 -5.48 9.57
C ASN A 96 23.52 -5.79 8.09
N PHE A 97 22.68 -4.97 7.45
CA PHE A 97 22.24 -5.21 6.07
C PHE A 97 22.84 -4.23 5.05
N SER A 98 23.76 -3.36 5.46
CA SER A 98 24.41 -2.36 4.59
C SER A 98 25.16 -2.95 3.39
N ASN A 99 25.65 -4.19 3.50
CA ASN A 99 26.34 -4.92 2.42
C ASN A 99 25.37 -5.41 1.32
N PHE A 100 24.08 -5.49 1.62
CA PHE A 100 23.06 -5.99 0.69
C PHE A 100 22.24 -4.88 0.06
N PHE A 101 22.00 -3.82 0.82
CA PHE A 101 21.11 -2.73 0.42
C PHE A 101 21.69 -1.38 0.79
N LYS A 102 21.36 -0.36 -0.01
CA LYS A 102 21.48 1.01 0.45
C LYS A 102 20.34 1.28 1.46
N ILE A 103 20.70 1.39 2.76
CA ILE A 103 19.71 1.64 3.82
C ILE A 103 19.88 3.04 4.39
N SER A 104 18.80 3.81 4.38
CA SER A 104 18.69 5.11 5.05
C SER A 104 17.81 4.98 6.29
N LEU A 105 18.20 5.62 7.38
CA LEU A 105 17.40 5.76 8.60
C LEU A 105 17.17 7.23 8.86
N LEU A 106 15.90 7.62 8.87
CA LEU A 106 15.42 8.98 9.10
C LEU A 106 14.69 9.06 10.42
N LYS A 107 14.94 10.10 11.23
CA LYS A 107 14.00 10.49 12.26
C LYS A 107 12.96 11.41 11.65
N GLN A 108 11.69 11.06 11.83
CA GLN A 108 10.58 11.83 11.31
C GLN A 108 10.54 13.23 11.92
N THR A 109 10.39 14.25 11.08
CA THR A 109 10.28 15.64 11.51
C THR A 109 8.83 16.06 11.76
N SER A 110 7.90 15.55 10.97
CA SER A 110 6.47 15.80 11.07
C SER A 110 5.76 14.65 11.80
N LYS A 111 4.47 14.77 12.13
CA LYS A 111 3.69 13.72 12.79
C LYS A 111 2.82 12.94 11.80
N GLY A 112 2.64 11.65 12.06
CA GLY A 112 1.69 10.77 11.35
C GLY A 112 2.31 10.00 10.19
N LYS A 113 1.68 8.88 9.85
CA LYS A 113 2.16 7.91 8.84
C LYS A 113 2.35 8.55 7.46
N LYS A 114 1.39 9.35 7.00
CA LYS A 114 1.48 10.04 5.71
C LYS A 114 2.76 10.86 5.59
N ASN A 115 3.07 11.66 6.61
CA ASN A 115 4.26 12.50 6.60
C ASN A 115 5.55 11.67 6.64
N ALA A 116 5.59 10.58 7.41
CA ALA A 116 6.72 9.65 7.40
C ALA A 116 6.98 9.08 5.99
N VAL A 117 5.91 8.67 5.29
CA VAL A 117 6.01 8.18 3.92
C VAL A 117 6.55 9.25 2.97
N VAL A 118 6.04 10.48 3.06
CA VAL A 118 6.49 11.61 2.23
C VAL A 118 7.95 11.96 2.50
N GLU A 119 8.35 12.02 3.77
CA GLU A 119 9.76 12.27 4.15
C GLU A 119 10.68 11.18 3.60
N GLY A 120 10.28 9.90 3.69
CA GLY A 120 11.03 8.80 3.11
C GLY A 120 11.14 8.88 1.60
N PHE A 121 10.05 9.16 0.89
CA PHE A 121 10.09 9.30 -0.57
C PHE A 121 10.87 10.52 -1.05
N ASN A 122 10.96 11.58 -0.27
CA ASN A 122 11.74 12.76 -0.64
C ASN A 122 13.23 12.47 -0.74
N ILE A 123 13.77 11.57 0.08
CA ILE A 123 15.19 11.19 0.05
C ILE A 123 15.46 9.97 -0.82
N SER A 124 14.41 9.27 -1.25
CA SER A 124 14.54 8.06 -2.06
C SER A 124 14.94 8.38 -3.50
N SER A 125 15.58 7.44 -4.20
CA SER A 125 16.10 7.60 -5.56
C SER A 125 15.50 6.61 -6.57
N GLY A 126 14.82 5.55 -6.13
CA GLY A 126 14.24 4.52 -7.01
C GLY A 126 13.13 5.03 -7.93
N GLU A 127 12.97 4.42 -9.08
CA GLU A 127 11.90 4.72 -10.04
C GLU A 127 10.55 4.15 -9.61
N THR A 128 10.57 3.01 -8.93
CA THR A 128 9.43 2.38 -8.28
C THR A 128 9.50 2.66 -6.79
N LEU A 129 8.39 3.09 -6.23
CA LEU A 129 8.24 3.46 -4.82
C LEU A 129 7.24 2.52 -4.16
N ALA A 130 7.62 1.90 -3.06
CA ALA A 130 6.78 1.01 -2.27
C ALA A 130 6.64 1.51 -0.83
N ILE A 131 5.45 1.39 -0.28
CA ILE A 131 5.15 1.57 1.14
C ILE A 131 4.93 0.19 1.73
N ILE A 132 5.64 -0.15 2.78
CA ILE A 132 5.43 -1.39 3.56
C ILE A 132 5.35 -1.02 5.03
N ASP A 133 4.28 -1.47 5.69
CA ASP A 133 4.12 -1.25 7.13
C ASP A 133 5.09 -2.13 7.94
N SER A 134 5.71 -1.56 8.97
CA SER A 134 6.72 -2.21 9.81
C SER A 134 6.19 -3.34 10.70
N ASP A 135 4.86 -3.51 10.78
CA ASP A 135 4.22 -4.61 11.50
C ASP A 135 4.11 -5.91 10.67
N PHE A 136 4.36 -5.80 9.35
CA PHE A 136 4.29 -6.91 8.40
C PHE A 136 3.05 -7.78 8.54
N THR A 137 1.92 -7.16 8.85
CA THR A 137 0.62 -7.84 8.86
C THR A 137 0.17 -8.25 7.45
N VAL A 138 0.63 -7.53 6.42
CA VAL A 138 0.56 -7.99 5.02
C VAL A 138 1.72 -8.95 4.75
N ASP A 139 1.42 -10.09 4.11
CA ASP A 139 2.43 -11.09 3.77
C ASP A 139 3.56 -10.47 2.95
N ILE A 140 4.80 -10.78 3.33
CA ILE A 140 5.97 -10.17 2.71
C ILE A 140 6.22 -10.70 1.31
N ASP A 141 5.94 -11.96 1.02
CA ASP A 141 6.10 -12.53 -0.32
C ASP A 141 5.06 -11.96 -1.27
N ASP A 142 3.82 -11.75 -0.80
CA ASP A 142 2.78 -11.07 -1.56
C ASP A 142 3.14 -9.60 -1.81
N SER A 143 3.76 -8.93 -0.82
CA SER A 143 4.27 -7.55 -0.97
C SER A 143 5.38 -7.47 -2.00
N ILE A 144 6.31 -8.42 -2.01
CA ILE A 144 7.37 -8.54 -3.02
C ILE A 144 6.75 -8.76 -4.41
N ALA A 145 5.79 -9.67 -4.52
CA ALA A 145 5.11 -9.93 -5.79
C ALA A 145 4.36 -8.68 -6.30
N ALA A 146 3.72 -7.92 -5.43
CA ALA A 146 3.09 -6.64 -5.76
C ALA A 146 4.11 -5.60 -6.27
N ILE A 147 5.29 -5.51 -5.63
CA ILE A 147 6.38 -4.64 -6.08
C ILE A 147 6.84 -5.05 -7.48
N MET A 148 7.09 -6.34 -7.68
CA MET A 148 7.54 -6.87 -8.98
C MET A 148 6.49 -6.64 -10.08
N GLU A 149 5.20 -6.74 -9.76
CA GLU A 149 4.13 -6.42 -10.72
C GLU A 149 4.16 -4.95 -11.15
N SER A 150 4.42 -4.03 -10.21
CA SER A 150 4.53 -2.60 -10.50
C SER A 150 5.67 -2.26 -11.47
N THR A 151 6.77 -3.02 -11.48
CA THR A 151 7.90 -2.76 -12.38
C THR A 151 7.57 -2.96 -13.85
N LYS A 152 6.55 -3.77 -14.15
CA LYS A 152 6.10 -4.07 -15.53
C LYS A 152 5.35 -2.91 -16.18
N ASN A 153 4.76 -2.02 -15.40
CA ASN A 153 3.97 -0.89 -15.91
C ASN A 153 4.14 0.35 -15.04
N LYS A 154 4.80 1.39 -15.56
CA LYS A 154 5.06 2.64 -14.84
C LYS A 154 3.82 3.52 -14.61
N ASN A 155 2.70 3.23 -15.31
CA ASN A 155 1.44 3.99 -15.18
C ASN A 155 0.38 3.22 -14.38
N ILE A 156 0.80 2.60 -13.27
CA ILE A 156 -0.05 1.81 -12.41
C ILE A 156 0.16 2.18 -10.94
N LEU A 157 -0.92 2.18 -10.18
CA LEU A 157 -0.95 2.12 -8.73
C LEU A 157 -1.31 0.69 -8.33
N ILE A 158 -0.41 -0.03 -7.69
CA ILE A 158 -0.74 -1.27 -7.01
C ILE A 158 -1.35 -0.90 -5.65
N ASN A 159 -2.61 -1.21 -5.47
CA ASN A 159 -3.34 -1.09 -4.22
C ASN A 159 -3.52 -2.49 -3.62
N CYS A 160 -2.71 -2.86 -2.65
CA CYS A 160 -2.83 -4.17 -2.02
C CYS A 160 -4.20 -4.32 -1.34
N ALA A 161 -4.83 -5.50 -1.50
CA ALA A 161 -6.18 -5.79 -1.03
C ALA A 161 -6.18 -7.01 -0.10
N ARG A 162 -6.37 -6.76 1.20
CA ARG A 162 -6.36 -7.77 2.27
C ARG A 162 -7.65 -8.59 2.35
N THR A 163 -8.71 -8.10 1.71
CA THR A 163 -10.06 -8.67 1.81
C THR A 163 -10.35 -9.72 0.74
N THR A 164 -9.38 -10.04 -0.11
CA THR A 164 -9.54 -10.98 -1.24
C THR A 164 -9.28 -12.42 -0.81
N PHE A 165 -8.24 -12.66 -0.02
CA PHE A 165 -7.96 -13.97 0.55
C PHE A 165 -8.61 -14.15 1.92
N PRO A 166 -8.85 -15.40 2.37
CA PRO A 166 -9.20 -15.66 3.76
C PRO A 166 -8.13 -15.07 4.68
N MET A 167 -8.55 -14.25 5.63
CA MET A 167 -7.65 -13.65 6.62
C MET A 167 -7.41 -14.64 7.77
N GLU A 168 -6.25 -14.52 8.41
CA GLU A 168 -5.99 -15.20 9.66
C GLU A 168 -7.02 -14.79 10.72
N LYS A 169 -7.35 -15.73 11.61
CA LYS A 169 -8.25 -15.44 12.74
C LYS A 169 -7.69 -14.24 13.53
N ASP A 170 -8.56 -13.30 13.87
CA ASP A 170 -8.23 -12.08 14.61
C ASP A 170 -7.32 -11.06 13.88
N ALA A 171 -6.94 -11.30 12.61
CA ALA A 171 -6.15 -10.36 11.83
C ALA A 171 -6.86 -9.01 11.65
N MET A 172 -8.17 -9.03 11.46
CA MET A 172 -8.99 -7.82 11.36
C MET A 172 -10.28 -7.96 12.17
N ARG A 173 -10.55 -7.01 13.05
CA ARG A 173 -11.82 -6.96 13.76
C ARG A 173 -12.97 -6.80 12.78
N TRP A 174 -14.08 -7.52 13.00
CA TRP A 174 -15.23 -7.55 12.10
C TRP A 174 -15.77 -6.15 11.72
N ALA A 175 -15.86 -5.23 12.69
CA ALA A 175 -16.29 -3.84 12.42
C ALA A 175 -15.33 -3.10 11.49
N ASN A 176 -14.01 -3.33 11.59
CA ASN A 176 -13.02 -2.76 10.69
C ASN A 176 -13.13 -3.34 9.28
N TYR A 177 -13.41 -4.63 9.18
CA TYR A 177 -13.65 -5.30 7.90
C TYR A 177 -14.85 -4.68 7.17
N ILE A 178 -16.00 -4.55 7.87
CA ILE A 178 -17.19 -3.92 7.28
C ILE A 178 -16.91 -2.46 6.92
N GLY A 179 -16.32 -1.69 7.82
CA GLY A 179 -15.98 -0.30 7.54
C GLY A 179 -15.09 -0.14 6.32
N ASN A 180 -14.05 -0.98 6.21
CA ASN A 180 -13.16 -0.99 5.05
C ASN A 180 -13.91 -1.33 3.75
N ARG A 181 -14.80 -2.32 3.77
CA ARG A 181 -15.63 -2.71 2.60
C ARG A 181 -16.59 -1.59 2.19
N LEU A 182 -17.24 -0.95 3.14
CA LEU A 182 -18.13 0.18 2.87
C LEU A 182 -17.36 1.36 2.26
N PHE A 183 -16.21 1.72 2.80
CA PHE A 183 -15.35 2.74 2.21
C PHE A 183 -14.85 2.35 0.82
N ALA A 184 -14.46 1.09 0.62
CA ALA A 184 -14.02 0.61 -0.69
C ALA A 184 -15.11 0.71 -1.75
N ILE A 185 -16.36 0.35 -1.41
CA ILE A 185 -17.52 0.52 -2.29
C ILE A 185 -17.77 2.00 -2.58
N PHE A 186 -17.76 2.84 -1.54
CA PHE A 186 -18.00 4.28 -1.66
C PHE A 186 -16.94 4.94 -2.57
N LEU A 187 -15.65 4.64 -2.35
CA LEU A 187 -14.57 5.11 -3.21
C LEU A 187 -14.73 4.62 -4.64
N SER A 188 -15.10 3.35 -4.84
CA SER A 188 -15.29 2.79 -6.19
C SER A 188 -16.38 3.52 -6.97
N ILE A 189 -17.47 3.92 -6.29
CA ILE A 189 -18.55 4.73 -6.89
C ILE A 189 -18.01 6.13 -7.20
N LEU A 190 -17.35 6.76 -6.24
CA LEU A 190 -16.89 8.14 -6.32
C LEU A 190 -15.89 8.37 -7.45
N ILE A 191 -14.93 7.46 -7.62
CA ILE A 191 -13.88 7.58 -8.64
C ILE A 191 -14.19 6.81 -9.93
N ASN A 192 -15.33 6.13 -10.00
CA ASN A 192 -15.73 5.25 -11.11
C ASN A 192 -14.65 4.22 -11.50
N LYS A 193 -13.89 3.74 -10.52
CA LYS A 193 -12.86 2.69 -10.68
C LYS A 193 -12.95 1.69 -9.51
N PRO A 194 -12.66 0.40 -9.70
CA PRO A 194 -12.74 -0.58 -8.62
C PRO A 194 -11.67 -0.33 -7.55
N VAL A 195 -12.09 -0.30 -6.28
CA VAL A 195 -11.23 -0.30 -5.11
C VAL A 195 -11.66 -1.44 -4.22
N SER A 196 -10.79 -2.40 -3.93
CA SER A 196 -11.12 -3.58 -3.12
C SER A 196 -10.78 -3.41 -1.64
N ASP A 197 -9.75 -2.62 -1.33
CA ASP A 197 -9.33 -2.29 0.04
C ASP A 197 -8.97 -0.81 0.11
N SER A 198 -9.64 -0.07 0.97
CA SER A 198 -9.47 1.38 1.09
C SER A 198 -8.32 1.79 2.03
N LEU A 199 -7.93 0.91 2.95
CA LEU A 199 -7.03 1.22 4.07
C LEU A 199 -5.82 0.27 4.16
N CYS A 200 -5.48 -0.44 3.09
CA CYS A 200 -4.23 -1.19 3.05
C CYS A 200 -3.06 -0.22 2.84
N GLY A 201 -2.16 -0.14 3.81
CA GLY A 201 -1.02 0.77 3.73
C GLY A 201 0.05 0.33 2.72
N THR A 202 0.07 -0.95 2.33
CA THR A 202 0.99 -1.45 1.30
C THR A 202 0.52 -1.00 -0.08
N LYS A 203 1.27 -0.08 -0.67
CA LYS A 203 1.02 0.48 -2.00
C LYS A 203 2.31 0.60 -2.78
N VAL A 204 2.23 0.40 -4.09
CA VAL A 204 3.38 0.54 -4.98
C VAL A 204 3.01 1.39 -6.19
N PHE A 205 3.86 2.34 -6.55
CA PHE A 205 3.64 3.24 -7.68
C PHE A 205 4.95 3.84 -8.19
N SER A 206 4.89 4.54 -9.31
CA SER A 206 6.07 5.15 -9.90
C SER A 206 6.48 6.46 -9.22
N ARG A 207 7.78 6.77 -9.23
CA ARG A 207 8.29 8.09 -8.83
C ARG A 207 7.65 9.24 -9.60
N LYS A 208 7.33 9.02 -10.88
CA LYS A 208 6.63 10.02 -11.70
C LYS A 208 5.30 10.39 -11.07
N PHE A 209 4.54 9.41 -10.60
CA PHE A 209 3.26 9.65 -9.93
C PHE A 209 3.45 10.36 -8.58
N PHE A 210 4.45 10.00 -7.80
CA PHE A 210 4.77 10.72 -6.56
C PHE A 210 5.08 12.21 -6.81
N LYS A 211 5.90 12.50 -7.83
CA LYS A 211 6.23 13.89 -8.21
C LYS A 211 4.98 14.67 -8.63
N LEU A 212 4.09 14.03 -9.38
CA LEU A 212 2.82 14.61 -9.79
C LEU A 212 1.95 14.98 -8.59
N MET A 213 1.77 14.06 -7.64
CA MET A 213 1.04 14.33 -6.39
C MET A 213 1.66 15.49 -5.59
N LYS A 214 2.99 15.65 -5.60
CA LYS A 214 3.65 16.81 -4.98
C LYS A 214 3.34 18.12 -5.70
N GLN A 215 3.39 18.12 -7.02
CA GLN A 215 3.07 19.29 -7.83
C GLN A 215 1.63 19.75 -7.64
N ASN A 216 0.70 18.80 -7.47
CA ASN A 216 -0.70 19.09 -7.20
C ASN A 216 -0.97 19.54 -5.75
N GLY A 217 0.04 19.54 -4.86
CA GLY A 217 -0.14 19.84 -3.44
C GLY A 217 -0.95 18.79 -2.65
N SER A 218 -1.18 17.60 -3.23
CA SER A 218 -2.07 16.57 -2.66
C SER A 218 -1.57 16.06 -1.31
N TRP A 219 -0.26 16.04 -1.11
CA TRP A 219 0.34 15.62 0.15
C TRP A 219 0.19 16.64 1.30
N ASP A 220 -0.14 17.90 0.98
CA ASP A 220 -0.28 18.97 1.97
C ASP A 220 -1.65 18.93 2.67
N SER A 221 -2.60 18.16 2.14
CA SER A 221 -3.92 17.97 2.74
C SER A 221 -3.79 17.39 4.16
N LYS A 222 -4.25 18.14 5.16
CA LYS A 222 -4.31 17.70 6.56
C LYS A 222 -5.48 16.75 6.84
N SER A 223 -6.36 16.56 5.87
CA SER A 223 -7.61 15.81 6.06
C SER A 223 -7.39 14.30 6.06
N ASP A 224 -6.46 13.78 5.25
CA ASP A 224 -6.14 12.36 5.19
C ASP A 224 -4.97 12.02 6.12
N PRO A 225 -5.20 11.35 7.25
CA PRO A 225 -4.16 11.08 8.24
C PRO A 225 -3.17 9.98 7.80
N PHE A 226 -3.59 9.12 6.85
CA PHE A 226 -2.82 7.96 6.41
C PHE A 226 -2.22 8.14 5.02
N GLY A 227 -2.81 8.99 4.18
CA GLY A 227 -2.42 9.20 2.78
C GLY A 227 -3.03 8.20 1.81
N ASP A 228 -3.73 7.18 2.30
CA ASP A 228 -4.28 6.11 1.47
C ASP A 228 -5.32 6.59 0.48
N PHE A 229 -6.26 7.44 0.93
CA PHE A 229 -7.31 8.01 0.09
C PHE A 229 -6.75 9.02 -0.89
N THR A 230 -5.81 9.86 -0.43
CA THR A 230 -5.09 10.82 -1.29
C THR A 230 -4.45 10.12 -2.48
N ILE A 231 -3.73 9.01 -2.27
CA ILE A 231 -3.09 8.24 -3.34
C ILE A 231 -4.12 7.69 -4.31
N ILE A 232 -5.25 7.16 -3.81
CA ILE A 232 -6.31 6.57 -4.64
C ILE A 232 -7.00 7.66 -5.48
N PHE A 233 -7.36 8.80 -4.90
CA PHE A 233 -7.99 9.92 -5.60
C PHE A 233 -7.06 10.51 -6.68
N GLU A 234 -5.81 10.74 -6.32
CA GLU A 234 -4.84 11.26 -7.29
C GLU A 234 -4.58 10.28 -8.45
N ALA A 235 -4.58 8.97 -8.18
CA ALA A 235 -4.49 7.99 -9.26
C ALA A 235 -5.73 8.03 -10.17
N ALA A 236 -6.92 8.25 -9.62
CA ALA A 236 -8.14 8.39 -10.39
C ALA A 236 -8.12 9.64 -11.28
N ASN A 237 -7.78 10.80 -10.71
CA ASN A 237 -7.76 12.10 -11.41
C ASN A 237 -6.71 12.15 -12.53
N ASN A 238 -5.60 11.48 -12.35
CA ASN A 238 -4.50 11.48 -13.32
C ASN A 238 -4.52 10.27 -14.27
N ASN A 239 -5.64 9.55 -14.37
CA ASN A 239 -5.80 8.38 -15.23
C ASN A 239 -4.74 7.27 -15.02
N ILE A 240 -4.19 7.20 -13.80
CA ILE A 240 -3.34 6.07 -13.38
C ILE A 240 -4.24 4.84 -13.18
N LYS A 241 -3.83 3.71 -13.76
CA LYS A 241 -4.55 2.45 -13.57
C LYS A 241 -4.41 1.99 -12.11
N ILE A 242 -5.53 1.75 -11.42
CA ILE A 242 -5.52 1.14 -10.08
C ILE A 242 -5.65 -0.37 -10.25
N LEU A 243 -4.65 -1.12 -9.80
CA LEU A 243 -4.70 -2.58 -9.73
C LEU A 243 -4.83 -2.99 -8.27
N ASN A 244 -5.97 -3.58 -7.92
CA ASN A 244 -6.16 -4.19 -6.62
C ASN A 244 -5.42 -5.53 -6.59
N TYR A 245 -4.30 -5.58 -5.86
CA TYR A 245 -3.45 -6.74 -5.78
C TYR A 245 -3.79 -7.55 -4.52
N PRO A 246 -4.25 -8.81 -4.65
CA PRO A 246 -4.64 -9.61 -3.50
C PRO A 246 -3.42 -9.97 -2.67
N VAL A 247 -3.54 -9.82 -1.35
CA VAL A 247 -2.48 -10.14 -0.39
C VAL A 247 -3.05 -10.88 0.81
N ARG A 248 -2.28 -11.81 1.37
CA ARG A 248 -2.61 -12.49 2.64
C ARG A 248 -2.42 -11.51 3.79
N TYR A 249 -3.26 -11.63 4.80
CA TYR A 249 -3.28 -10.73 5.94
C TYR A 249 -3.29 -11.50 7.26
N TYR A 250 -2.31 -11.21 8.10
CA TYR A 250 -2.06 -11.90 9.35
C TYR A 250 -2.37 -11.03 10.57
N ALA A 251 -2.57 -11.69 11.70
CA ALA A 251 -2.73 -10.98 12.96
C ALA A 251 -1.42 -10.28 13.37
N ARG A 252 -1.56 -9.08 13.91
CA ARG A 252 -0.42 -8.31 14.43
C ARG A 252 0.22 -9.06 15.60
N LYS A 253 1.54 -9.23 15.57
CA LYS A 253 2.30 -9.95 16.61
C LYS A 253 2.67 -9.06 17.79
N SER A 254 2.90 -7.76 17.55
CA SER A 254 3.29 -6.80 18.59
C SER A 254 2.68 -5.43 18.33
N GLY A 255 2.58 -4.62 19.40
CA GLY A 255 2.04 -3.27 19.34
C GLY A 255 0.51 -3.21 19.26
N ALA A 256 -0.02 -2.00 19.30
CA ALA A 256 -1.45 -1.71 19.17
C ALA A 256 -1.74 -0.98 17.84
N PRO A 257 -2.92 -1.19 17.23
CA PRO A 257 -3.32 -0.42 16.07
C PRO A 257 -3.38 1.09 16.40
N ASN A 258 -2.72 1.90 15.60
CA ASN A 258 -2.69 3.36 15.77
C ASN A 258 -3.94 4.04 15.16
N ILE A 259 -5.01 3.31 14.87
CA ILE A 259 -6.24 3.80 14.23
C ILE A 259 -7.36 3.95 15.26
N SER A 260 -7.87 5.18 15.41
CA SER A 260 -9.10 5.46 16.15
C SER A 260 -10.31 5.36 15.23
N ARG A 261 -11.11 4.29 15.35
CA ARG A 261 -12.19 3.95 14.42
C ARG A 261 -13.15 5.10 14.12
N TRP A 262 -13.65 5.75 15.17
CA TRP A 262 -14.66 6.81 15.02
C TRP A 262 -14.04 8.11 14.53
N VAL A 263 -12.94 8.52 15.16
CA VAL A 263 -12.28 9.79 14.83
C VAL A 263 -11.68 9.74 13.41
N ASP A 264 -10.97 8.67 13.09
CA ASP A 264 -10.34 8.56 11.79
C ASP A 264 -11.36 8.22 10.69
N GLY A 265 -12.42 7.46 11.01
CA GLY A 265 -13.54 7.25 10.10
C GLY A 265 -14.22 8.56 9.70
N LEU A 266 -14.47 9.47 10.64
CA LEU A 266 -15.03 10.81 10.34
C LEU A 266 -14.06 11.65 9.49
N LYS A 267 -12.75 11.59 9.77
CA LYS A 267 -11.75 12.27 8.93
C LYS A 267 -11.77 11.75 7.50
N LEU A 268 -11.84 10.43 7.31
CA LEU A 268 -11.91 9.82 5.98
C LEU A 268 -13.20 10.19 5.23
N LEU A 269 -14.34 10.26 5.91
CA LEU A 269 -15.57 10.78 5.31
C LEU A 269 -15.41 12.24 4.88
N LYS A 270 -14.74 13.07 5.69
CA LYS A 270 -14.42 14.45 5.32
C LYS A 270 -13.52 14.53 4.08
N VAL A 271 -12.53 13.64 3.95
CA VAL A 271 -11.69 13.56 2.76
C VAL A 271 -12.54 13.27 1.52
N CYS A 272 -13.43 12.29 1.59
CA CYS A 272 -14.35 11.98 0.50
C CYS A 272 -15.27 13.16 0.16
N TRP A 273 -15.78 13.86 1.16
CA TRP A 273 -16.61 15.04 0.95
C TRP A 273 -15.84 16.16 0.24
N ILE A 274 -14.61 16.45 0.69
CA ILE A 274 -13.76 17.45 0.04
C ILE A 274 -13.51 17.06 -1.42
N TYR A 275 -13.22 15.79 -1.69
CA TYR A 275 -13.02 15.31 -3.06
C TYR A 275 -14.26 15.55 -3.93
N MET A 276 -15.46 15.22 -3.44
CA MET A 276 -16.72 15.44 -4.18
C MET A 276 -16.96 16.91 -4.55
N ILE A 277 -16.62 17.86 -3.67
CA ILE A 277 -16.85 19.28 -3.93
C ILE A 277 -15.74 19.95 -4.74
N SER A 278 -14.54 19.34 -4.80
CA SER A 278 -13.43 19.86 -5.60
C SER A 278 -13.52 19.47 -7.08
N ASP A 279 -14.32 18.46 -7.41
CA ASP A 279 -14.57 18.01 -8.78
C ASP A 279 -15.80 18.71 -9.43
N ILE A 280 -16.45 19.64 -8.71
CA ILE A 280 -17.51 20.50 -9.23
C ILE A 280 -16.92 21.88 -9.58
#